data_b00976069f8efae6788e7f05fc7b054b
#
_entry.id   b00976069f8efae6788e7f05fc7b054b
#
_cell.length_a   1.000
_cell.length_b   1.000
_cell.length_c   1.000
_cell.angle_alpha   90.00
_cell.angle_beta   90.00
_cell.angle_gamma   90.00
#
_symmetry.space_group_name_H-M   'P 1'
#
loop_
_entity.id
_entity.type
_entity.pdbx_description
1 polymer ?
#
loop_
_entity_poly.entity_id
_entity_poly.type
_entity_poly.pdbx_seq_one_letter_code
_entity_poly.pdbx_strand_id
1 'polypeptide(L)'
;MGYFIGLPLGGAAEKDCQVRFGKNMTFQVETRAPHLPAEWALQSGIQLTWPHAGTDWTYMLDEVQECFVAIAHEIAARETLLIVTPEPDEVKKQILGRVNMENVRFLKCETNDTWARDHGAITLLDADGVSLLDFKFNGWGLKFASDKDNLITRRAVESEVMKGKYVNRLGFVLEGGSIESDGMGTLLTTSECLLSPNRNGQMNRVEIEEYLRSVFHLQRVLWLDHGYLAGDDTDSHIDTLARFCPADTIAYVQCKDADDEHYEELHRMEEQLKTFRTLKGEPYRLLALPMADKIEEEGERLPATYANFLILNDAVLYPTYRQPENDARAGEVLREAFPGYEIIGIDCRALIKQHGSLHCVTMQYPVGVLK
;
A
#
# COMPACT_ATOMS: atom_id res chain seq x y z
N MET A 1 37.11 51.50 -12.12
CA MET A 1 36.00 51.45 -13.09
C MET A 1 36.03 50.05 -13.71
N GLY A 2 35.21 49.14 -13.24
CA GLY A 2 35.07 47.77 -13.72
C GLY A 2 33.61 47.51 -13.94
N TYR A 3 33.21 47.28 -15.18
CA TYR A 3 31.83 46.95 -15.56
C TYR A 3 31.62 45.44 -15.36
N PHE A 4 30.66 45.05 -14.52
CA PHE A 4 30.10 43.71 -14.47
C PHE A 4 29.02 43.60 -15.55
N ILE A 5 29.21 42.68 -16.50
CA ILE A 5 28.19 42.27 -17.46
C ILE A 5 27.48 41.04 -16.85
N GLY A 6 26.21 41.22 -16.48
CA GLY A 6 25.33 40.12 -16.05
C GLY A 6 24.87 39.33 -17.28
N LEU A 7 25.04 38.00 -17.22
CA LEU A 7 24.41 37.05 -18.15
C LEU A 7 22.99 36.74 -17.69
N PRO A 8 22.00 36.65 -18.57
CA PRO A 8 20.65 36.26 -18.20
C PRO A 8 20.60 34.73 -17.98
N LEU A 9 20.03 34.32 -16.85
CA LEU A 9 19.63 32.93 -16.59
C LEU A 9 18.53 32.56 -17.57
N GLY A 10 18.81 31.59 -18.44
CA GLY A 10 17.84 31.04 -19.39
C GLY A 10 16.72 30.30 -18.65
N GLY A 11 15.49 30.76 -18.90
CA GLY A 11 14.29 30.07 -18.46
C GLY A 11 14.15 28.73 -19.18
N ALA A 12 13.94 27.69 -18.41
CA ALA A 12 13.51 26.38 -18.93
C ALA A 12 12.09 26.54 -19.49
N ALA A 13 11.90 26.20 -20.76
CA ALA A 13 10.58 26.21 -21.40
C ALA A 13 9.71 25.11 -20.79
N GLU A 14 8.60 25.49 -20.18
CA GLU A 14 7.52 24.61 -19.79
C GLU A 14 6.97 23.88 -21.02
N LYS A 15 7.06 22.56 -21.02
CA LYS A 15 6.36 21.72 -22.01
C LYS A 15 5.05 21.23 -21.41
N ASP A 16 3.96 21.87 -21.83
CA ASP A 16 2.61 21.39 -21.51
C ASP A 16 2.32 20.05 -22.21
N CYS A 17 2.24 18.99 -21.46
CA CYS A 17 1.76 17.69 -21.95
C CYS A 17 0.28 17.52 -21.54
N GLN A 18 -0.64 17.63 -22.51
CA GLN A 18 -2.07 17.46 -22.27
C GLN A 18 -2.48 16.01 -22.53
N VAL A 19 -2.96 15.30 -21.51
CA VAL A 19 -3.61 13.98 -21.64
C VAL A 19 -5.11 14.16 -21.50
N ARG A 20 -5.89 13.81 -22.56
CA ARG A 20 -7.35 13.90 -22.56
C ARG A 20 -7.97 12.57 -22.16
N PHE A 21 -8.70 12.54 -21.04
CA PHE A 21 -9.63 11.48 -20.68
C PHE A 21 -11.07 12.01 -20.72
N GLY A 22 -12.02 11.14 -21.09
CA GLY A 22 -13.39 11.47 -21.43
C GLY A 22 -14.13 12.37 -20.43
N LYS A 23 -14.77 13.40 -20.97
CA LYS A 23 -15.52 14.50 -20.36
C LYS A 23 -14.67 15.56 -19.62
N ASN A 24 -14.07 16.48 -20.42
CA ASN A 24 -13.72 17.88 -20.08
C ASN A 24 -13.02 18.18 -18.73
N MET A 25 -12.13 17.34 -18.25
CA MET A 25 -11.13 17.76 -17.27
C MET A 25 -9.75 17.74 -17.91
N THR A 26 -9.17 18.92 -18.07
CA THR A 26 -7.77 19.13 -18.46
C THR A 26 -6.95 19.20 -17.19
N PHE A 27 -6.16 18.16 -16.91
CA PHE A 27 -5.15 18.21 -15.86
C PHE A 27 -3.87 18.79 -16.47
N GLN A 28 -3.40 19.90 -15.92
CA GLN A 28 -2.03 20.34 -16.14
C GLN A 28 -1.12 19.41 -15.33
N VAL A 29 -0.28 18.64 -16.01
CA VAL A 29 0.83 17.93 -15.34
C VAL A 29 1.88 19.01 -15.05
N GLU A 30 1.82 19.58 -13.86
CA GLU A 30 2.97 20.32 -13.34
C GLU A 30 4.16 19.36 -13.33
N THR A 31 5.29 19.77 -13.89
CA THR A 31 6.56 19.04 -13.82
C THR A 31 7.05 19.05 -12.37
N ARG A 32 6.52 18.15 -11.56
CA ARG A 32 6.98 17.99 -10.18
C ARG A 32 8.35 17.32 -10.17
N ALA A 33 9.18 17.70 -9.22
CA ALA A 33 10.38 16.93 -8.88
C ALA A 33 10.00 15.46 -8.61
N PRO A 34 10.92 14.51 -8.83
CA PRO A 34 10.66 13.10 -8.49
C PRO A 34 10.11 12.96 -7.08
N HIS A 35 9.05 12.17 -6.92
CA HIS A 35 8.40 11.97 -5.61
C HIS A 35 7.68 10.62 -5.52
N LEU A 36 7.60 10.09 -4.31
CA LEU A 36 6.74 8.97 -3.98
C LEU A 36 5.30 9.47 -3.86
N PRO A 37 4.36 9.02 -4.73
CA PRO A 37 2.98 9.48 -4.66
C PRO A 37 2.28 8.99 -3.38
N ALA A 38 1.25 9.72 -2.96
CA ALA A 38 0.29 9.20 -2.00
C ALA A 38 -0.57 8.11 -2.64
N GLU A 39 -1.14 7.20 -1.83
CA GLU A 39 -2.00 6.13 -2.36
C GLU A 39 -3.26 6.69 -3.04
N TRP A 40 -3.79 7.82 -2.59
CA TRP A 40 -4.93 8.50 -3.22
C TRP A 40 -4.58 9.33 -4.47
N ALA A 41 -3.33 9.28 -4.96
CA ALA A 41 -3.00 9.82 -6.27
C ALA A 41 -3.72 9.01 -7.36
N LEU A 42 -4.02 9.65 -8.52
CA LEU A 42 -4.68 8.95 -9.62
C LEU A 42 -3.92 7.69 -10.03
N GLN A 43 -4.65 6.59 -10.09
CA GLN A 43 -4.14 5.26 -10.36
C GLN A 43 -4.53 4.78 -11.76
N SER A 44 -3.70 3.95 -12.36
CA SER A 44 -4.06 3.17 -13.55
C SER A 44 -4.68 1.82 -13.17
N GLY A 45 -4.42 1.32 -11.97
CA GLY A 45 -5.01 0.08 -11.49
C GLY A 45 -4.25 -0.56 -10.34
N ILE A 46 -4.73 -1.75 -9.97
CA ILE A 46 -4.30 -2.53 -8.82
C ILE A 46 -3.78 -3.89 -9.27
N GLN A 47 -2.73 -4.42 -8.61
CA GLN A 47 -2.29 -5.80 -8.71
C GLN A 47 -2.89 -6.64 -7.59
N LEU A 48 -3.36 -7.83 -7.94
CA LEU A 48 -3.58 -8.97 -7.05
C LEU A 48 -2.64 -10.12 -7.45
N THR A 49 -2.09 -10.83 -6.50
CA THR A 49 -1.41 -12.10 -6.70
C THR A 49 -2.33 -13.20 -6.22
N TRP A 50 -2.84 -14.02 -7.14
CA TRP A 50 -4.00 -14.90 -6.90
C TRP A 50 -3.62 -16.15 -6.09
N PRO A 51 -4.41 -16.51 -5.05
CA PRO A 51 -4.18 -17.71 -4.28
C PRO A 51 -4.40 -18.99 -5.11
N HIS A 52 -3.48 -19.95 -4.99
CA HIS A 52 -3.53 -21.21 -5.70
C HIS A 52 -3.02 -22.38 -4.84
N ALA A 53 -3.14 -23.60 -5.32
CA ALA A 53 -2.80 -24.80 -4.55
C ALA A 53 -1.33 -24.92 -4.10
N GLY A 54 -0.44 -24.09 -4.65
CA GLY A 54 0.98 -24.02 -4.27
C GLY A 54 1.31 -22.91 -3.27
N THR A 55 0.30 -22.23 -2.69
CA THR A 55 0.44 -21.22 -1.64
C THR A 55 -0.02 -21.78 -0.30
N ASP A 56 0.24 -21.05 0.78
CA ASP A 56 -0.17 -21.45 2.14
C ASP A 56 -1.70 -21.47 2.34
N TRP A 57 -2.47 -21.04 1.35
CA TRP A 57 -3.93 -21.05 1.31
C TRP A 57 -4.56 -22.39 0.96
N THR A 58 -3.78 -23.43 0.66
CA THR A 58 -4.27 -24.73 0.15
C THR A 58 -5.39 -25.34 1.00
N TYR A 59 -5.33 -25.20 2.32
CA TYR A 59 -6.29 -25.77 3.26
C TYR A 59 -7.66 -25.06 3.27
N MET A 60 -7.75 -23.83 2.72
CA MET A 60 -8.97 -23.03 2.67
C MET A 60 -9.12 -22.28 1.33
N LEU A 61 -8.62 -22.87 0.25
CA LEU A 61 -8.48 -22.22 -1.06
C LEU A 61 -9.79 -21.62 -1.58
N ASP A 62 -10.91 -22.35 -1.48
CA ASP A 62 -12.21 -21.89 -1.95
C ASP A 62 -12.68 -20.63 -1.18
N GLU A 63 -12.47 -20.59 0.14
CA GLU A 63 -12.88 -19.47 1.00
C GLU A 63 -12.09 -18.21 0.67
N VAL A 64 -10.77 -18.32 0.54
CA VAL A 64 -9.92 -17.17 0.21
C VAL A 64 -10.14 -16.68 -1.22
N GLN A 65 -10.37 -17.58 -2.17
CA GLN A 65 -10.67 -17.20 -3.55
C GLN A 65 -12.00 -16.43 -3.67
N GLU A 66 -13.02 -16.76 -2.87
CA GLU A 66 -14.25 -15.97 -2.81
C GLU A 66 -14.00 -14.54 -2.30
N CYS A 67 -13.15 -14.36 -1.30
CA CYS A 67 -12.72 -13.04 -0.85
C CYS A 67 -12.00 -12.28 -1.98
N PHE A 68 -11.06 -12.93 -2.68
CA PHE A 68 -10.34 -12.34 -3.81
C PHE A 68 -11.26 -11.96 -4.96
N VAL A 69 -12.30 -12.75 -5.24
CA VAL A 69 -13.31 -12.40 -6.25
C VAL A 69 -14.10 -11.16 -5.84
N ALA A 70 -14.45 -11.00 -4.56
CA ALA A 70 -15.13 -9.79 -4.08
C ALA A 70 -14.23 -8.54 -4.23
N ILE A 71 -12.95 -8.65 -3.88
CA ILE A 71 -11.95 -7.58 -4.08
C ILE A 71 -11.80 -7.26 -5.57
N ALA A 72 -11.61 -8.27 -6.41
CA ALA A 72 -11.46 -8.14 -7.86
C ALA A 72 -12.68 -7.50 -8.53
N HIS A 73 -13.90 -7.79 -8.04
CA HIS A 73 -15.14 -7.18 -8.52
C HIS A 73 -15.11 -5.66 -8.37
N GLU A 74 -14.77 -5.17 -7.18
CA GLU A 74 -14.76 -3.74 -6.87
C GLU A 74 -13.65 -2.99 -7.60
N ILE A 75 -12.45 -3.60 -7.69
CA ILE A 75 -11.35 -3.02 -8.44
C ILE A 75 -11.68 -2.92 -9.93
N ALA A 76 -12.07 -4.03 -10.56
CA ALA A 76 -12.30 -4.07 -11.99
C ALA A 76 -13.54 -3.29 -12.44
N ALA A 77 -14.46 -2.94 -11.54
CA ALA A 77 -15.55 -2.03 -11.82
C ALA A 77 -15.08 -0.58 -12.06
N ARG A 78 -13.88 -0.20 -11.55
CA ARG A 78 -13.40 1.18 -11.48
C ARG A 78 -12.11 1.42 -12.26
N GLU A 79 -11.18 0.46 -12.22
CA GLU A 79 -9.84 0.63 -12.80
C GLU A 79 -9.26 -0.71 -13.27
N THR A 80 -8.06 -0.70 -13.85
CA THR A 80 -7.43 -1.93 -14.35
C THR A 80 -7.04 -2.82 -13.18
N LEU A 81 -7.41 -4.09 -13.27
CA LEU A 81 -6.98 -5.14 -12.37
C LEU A 81 -5.93 -6.01 -13.04
N LEU A 82 -4.71 -6.02 -12.50
CA LEU A 82 -3.68 -6.98 -12.88
C LEU A 82 -3.74 -8.19 -11.95
N ILE A 83 -3.99 -9.37 -12.50
CA ILE A 83 -3.95 -10.64 -11.79
C ILE A 83 -2.67 -11.38 -12.15
N VAL A 84 -1.83 -11.63 -11.14
CA VAL A 84 -0.62 -12.45 -11.25
C VAL A 84 -0.95 -13.86 -10.76
N THR A 85 -0.68 -14.87 -11.58
CA THR A 85 -1.01 -16.27 -11.25
C THR A 85 -0.25 -17.24 -12.15
N PRO A 86 0.12 -18.45 -11.69
CA PRO A 86 0.61 -19.51 -12.58
C PRO A 86 -0.47 -20.08 -13.51
N GLU A 87 -1.77 -19.92 -13.15
CA GLU A 87 -2.93 -20.57 -13.78
C GLU A 87 -3.98 -19.58 -14.29
N PRO A 88 -3.66 -18.69 -15.28
CA PRO A 88 -4.58 -17.64 -15.72
C PRO A 88 -5.94 -18.15 -16.22
N ASP A 89 -5.95 -19.31 -16.90
CA ASP A 89 -7.18 -19.86 -17.47
C ASP A 89 -8.16 -20.36 -16.40
N GLU A 90 -7.64 -20.88 -15.27
CA GLU A 90 -8.46 -21.31 -14.15
C GLU A 90 -9.04 -20.09 -13.41
N VAL A 91 -8.21 -19.08 -13.14
CA VAL A 91 -8.68 -17.84 -12.51
C VAL A 91 -9.73 -17.14 -13.38
N LYS A 92 -9.51 -17.11 -14.71
CA LYS A 92 -10.49 -16.55 -15.64
C LYS A 92 -11.85 -17.23 -15.57
N LYS A 93 -11.90 -18.54 -15.39
CA LYS A 93 -13.16 -19.29 -15.21
C LYS A 93 -13.86 -18.90 -13.89
N GLN A 94 -13.08 -18.72 -12.83
CA GLN A 94 -13.62 -18.34 -11.50
C GLN A 94 -14.28 -16.96 -11.49
N ILE A 95 -13.67 -15.97 -12.19
CA ILE A 95 -14.14 -14.58 -12.19
C ILE A 95 -15.09 -14.24 -13.34
N LEU A 96 -15.26 -15.12 -14.34
CA LEU A 96 -16.12 -14.88 -15.49
C LEU A 96 -17.57 -14.67 -15.07
N GLY A 97 -18.17 -13.55 -15.51
CA GLY A 97 -19.56 -13.17 -15.17
C GLY A 97 -19.69 -12.55 -13.77
N ARG A 98 -18.61 -12.48 -12.99
CA ARG A 98 -18.57 -11.88 -11.65
C ARG A 98 -17.76 -10.59 -11.60
N VAL A 99 -16.80 -10.43 -12.50
CA VAL A 99 -15.86 -9.33 -12.57
C VAL A 99 -15.91 -8.71 -13.97
N ASN A 100 -15.71 -7.39 -14.09
CA ASN A 100 -15.62 -6.72 -15.38
C ASN A 100 -14.34 -7.10 -16.13
N MET A 101 -14.45 -8.10 -17.01
CA MET A 101 -13.30 -8.68 -17.73
C MET A 101 -12.61 -7.71 -18.69
N GLU A 102 -13.24 -6.61 -19.09
CA GLU A 102 -12.62 -5.59 -19.96
C GLU A 102 -11.45 -4.89 -19.25
N ASN A 103 -11.55 -4.75 -17.92
CA ASN A 103 -10.54 -4.13 -17.08
C ASN A 103 -9.53 -5.13 -16.48
N VAL A 104 -9.64 -6.45 -16.77
CA VAL A 104 -8.72 -7.45 -16.22
C VAL A 104 -7.55 -7.71 -17.17
N ARG A 105 -6.35 -7.75 -16.61
CA ARG A 105 -5.11 -8.17 -17.27
C ARG A 105 -4.51 -9.32 -16.48
N PHE A 106 -3.87 -10.26 -17.18
CA PHE A 106 -3.22 -11.40 -16.55
C PHE A 106 -1.72 -11.42 -16.82
N LEU A 107 -0.97 -11.70 -15.79
CA LEU A 107 0.44 -12.06 -15.87
C LEU A 107 0.60 -13.51 -15.44
N LYS A 108 0.99 -14.39 -16.38
CA LYS A 108 1.35 -15.76 -16.03
C LYS A 108 2.72 -15.76 -15.36
N CYS A 109 2.74 -16.05 -14.07
CA CYS A 109 3.95 -16.04 -13.26
C CYS A 109 3.80 -17.02 -12.09
N GLU A 110 4.86 -17.80 -11.82
CA GLU A 110 4.95 -18.56 -10.58
C GLU A 110 5.08 -17.61 -9.39
N THR A 111 4.40 -17.91 -8.30
CA THR A 111 4.42 -17.13 -7.07
C THR A 111 4.68 -18.02 -5.86
N ASN A 112 5.17 -17.44 -4.76
CA ASN A 112 5.24 -18.13 -3.48
C ASN A 112 3.92 -17.93 -2.72
N ASP A 113 3.41 -16.68 -2.68
CA ASP A 113 2.17 -16.36 -1.97
C ASP A 113 1.46 -15.14 -2.60
N THR A 114 0.50 -14.54 -1.88
CA THR A 114 -0.51 -13.59 -2.40
C THR A 114 -0.27 -12.13 -2.02
N TRP A 115 0.74 -11.84 -1.25
CA TRP A 115 0.95 -10.56 -0.56
C TRP A 115 1.55 -9.50 -1.50
N ALA A 116 0.73 -9.07 -2.49
CA ALA A 116 1.14 -8.15 -3.55
C ALA A 116 1.65 -6.81 -3.01
N ARG A 117 1.17 -6.36 -1.85
CA ARG A 117 1.62 -5.15 -1.17
C ARG A 117 3.12 -5.17 -0.91
N ASP A 118 3.67 -6.33 -0.54
CA ASP A 118 5.02 -6.43 -0.01
C ASP A 118 6.07 -6.80 -1.07
N HIS A 119 5.64 -7.47 -2.14
CA HIS A 119 6.52 -7.82 -3.25
C HIS A 119 6.28 -7.00 -4.54
N GLY A 120 5.23 -6.19 -4.60
CA GLY A 120 4.92 -5.34 -5.74
C GLY A 120 5.90 -4.17 -5.88
N ALA A 121 6.05 -3.63 -7.10
CA ALA A 121 6.91 -2.48 -7.34
C ALA A 121 6.43 -1.24 -6.59
N ILE A 122 7.33 -0.57 -5.88
CA ILE A 122 7.06 0.76 -5.35
C ILE A 122 7.30 1.78 -6.47
N THR A 123 6.35 2.67 -6.72
CA THR A 123 6.39 3.57 -7.88
C THR A 123 6.83 4.98 -7.50
N LEU A 124 7.71 5.55 -8.31
CA LEU A 124 8.14 6.93 -8.21
C LEU A 124 7.68 7.69 -9.45
N LEU A 125 7.07 8.84 -9.25
CA LEU A 125 6.67 9.75 -10.32
C LEU A 125 7.73 10.82 -10.54
N ASP A 126 8.08 11.09 -11.80
CA ASP A 126 8.98 12.18 -12.17
C ASP A 126 8.52 12.85 -13.48
N ALA A 127 9.27 13.86 -13.94
CA ALA A 127 8.96 14.60 -15.18
C ALA A 127 9.02 13.73 -16.43
N ASP A 128 9.77 12.62 -16.38
CA ASP A 128 9.98 11.71 -17.52
C ASP A 128 8.97 10.53 -17.50
N GLY A 129 8.16 10.42 -16.44
CA GLY A 129 7.12 9.40 -16.29
C GLY A 129 7.18 8.64 -14.97
N VAL A 130 7.04 7.33 -15.04
CA VAL A 130 6.98 6.45 -13.87
C VAL A 130 8.22 5.57 -13.79
N SER A 131 8.83 5.50 -12.61
CA SER A 131 9.88 4.53 -12.28
C SER A 131 9.29 3.44 -11.37
N LEU A 132 9.52 2.16 -11.75
CA LEU A 132 9.11 0.98 -11.01
C LEU A 132 10.32 0.48 -10.21
N LEU A 133 10.34 0.75 -8.92
CA LEU A 133 11.43 0.37 -8.03
C LEU A 133 11.16 -1.03 -7.50
N ASP A 134 12.01 -1.97 -7.91
CA ASP A 134 11.93 -3.38 -7.56
C ASP A 134 12.84 -3.65 -6.34
N PHE A 135 12.28 -3.50 -5.14
CA PHE A 135 12.97 -3.79 -3.89
C PHE A 135 12.97 -5.29 -3.58
N LYS A 136 13.90 -5.69 -2.74
CA LYS A 136 13.94 -7.08 -2.29
C LYS A 136 12.85 -7.34 -1.26
N PHE A 137 11.99 -8.26 -1.58
CA PHE A 137 11.12 -8.92 -0.61
C PHE A 137 11.83 -10.17 -0.08
N ASN A 138 11.96 -10.32 1.24
CA ASN A 138 12.68 -11.45 1.83
C ASN A 138 11.81 -12.30 2.76
N GLY A 139 10.48 -12.29 2.53
CA GLY A 139 9.53 -13.05 3.35
C GLY A 139 9.48 -12.56 4.80
N TRP A 140 9.33 -11.25 4.98
CA TRP A 140 9.20 -10.55 6.28
C TRP A 140 10.33 -10.88 7.26
N GLY A 141 11.56 -10.75 6.80
CA GLY A 141 12.71 -11.03 7.62
C GLY A 141 13.13 -12.50 7.63
N LEU A 142 13.02 -13.18 6.48
CA LEU A 142 13.44 -14.58 6.26
C LEU A 142 12.54 -15.62 6.94
N LYS A 143 11.28 -15.29 7.21
CA LYS A 143 10.30 -16.22 7.80
C LYS A 143 9.72 -17.17 6.73
N PHE A 144 9.56 -16.70 5.48
CA PHE A 144 8.91 -17.40 4.38
C PHE A 144 9.73 -17.35 3.08
N ALA A 145 9.42 -18.26 2.15
CA ALA A 145 10.00 -18.26 0.82
C ALA A 145 9.51 -17.04 0.01
N SER A 146 10.40 -16.44 -0.80
CA SER A 146 10.08 -15.23 -1.60
C SER A 146 10.81 -15.19 -2.95
N ASP A 147 11.45 -16.28 -3.34
CA ASP A 147 12.27 -16.37 -4.54
C ASP A 147 11.48 -16.19 -5.83
N LYS A 148 10.22 -16.64 -5.88
CA LYS A 148 9.33 -16.47 -7.02
C LYS A 148 8.71 -15.06 -7.05
N ASP A 149 8.27 -14.56 -5.90
CA ASP A 149 7.60 -13.26 -5.77
C ASP A 149 8.54 -12.11 -6.15
N ASN A 150 9.83 -12.20 -5.84
CA ASN A 150 10.86 -11.26 -6.29
C ASN A 150 11.07 -11.21 -7.81
N LEU A 151 10.45 -12.09 -8.60
CA LEU A 151 10.53 -12.07 -10.06
C LEU A 151 9.32 -11.40 -10.72
N ILE A 152 8.25 -11.14 -9.98
CA ILE A 152 6.97 -10.68 -10.51
C ILE A 152 7.11 -9.31 -11.19
N THR A 153 7.65 -8.32 -10.50
CA THR A 153 7.84 -6.96 -11.05
C THR A 153 8.65 -6.97 -12.34
N ARG A 154 9.79 -7.67 -12.34
CA ARG A 154 10.63 -7.78 -13.52
C ARG A 154 9.90 -8.44 -14.69
N ARG A 155 9.19 -9.55 -14.46
CA ARG A 155 8.41 -10.26 -15.49
C ARG A 155 7.25 -9.43 -16.02
N ALA A 156 6.58 -8.64 -15.16
CA ALA A 156 5.51 -7.74 -15.57
C ALA A 156 6.00 -6.64 -16.52
N VAL A 157 7.20 -6.12 -16.30
CA VAL A 157 7.85 -5.16 -17.21
C VAL A 157 8.33 -5.83 -18.49
N GLU A 158 9.01 -6.97 -18.41
CA GLU A 158 9.51 -7.73 -19.59
C GLU A 158 8.37 -8.19 -20.51
N SER A 159 7.19 -8.48 -19.97
CA SER A 159 5.98 -8.83 -20.73
C SER A 159 5.13 -7.64 -21.18
N GLU A 160 5.59 -6.42 -20.91
CA GLU A 160 4.89 -5.16 -21.23
C GLU A 160 3.48 -5.02 -20.60
N VAL A 161 3.15 -5.82 -19.59
CA VAL A 161 1.93 -5.68 -18.80
C VAL A 161 2.01 -4.44 -17.91
N MET A 162 3.19 -4.17 -17.37
CA MET A 162 3.52 -2.91 -16.71
C MET A 162 4.40 -2.04 -17.59
N LYS A 163 4.10 -0.75 -17.62
CA LYS A 163 4.92 0.28 -18.27
C LYS A 163 5.62 1.12 -17.22
N GLY A 164 6.79 1.61 -17.57
CA GLY A 164 7.60 2.45 -16.71
C GLY A 164 9.07 2.05 -16.80
N LYS A 165 9.91 2.84 -16.17
CA LYS A 165 11.33 2.56 -16.07
C LYS A 165 11.57 1.57 -14.94
N TYR A 166 11.99 0.34 -15.28
CA TYR A 166 12.42 -0.63 -14.28
C TYR A 166 13.68 -0.16 -13.56
N VAL A 167 13.67 -0.13 -12.25
CA VAL A 167 14.81 0.25 -11.40
C VAL A 167 15.06 -0.84 -10.38
N ASN A 168 16.13 -1.59 -10.56
CA ASN A 168 16.55 -2.65 -9.65
C ASN A 168 17.01 -2.05 -8.31
N ARG A 169 16.34 -2.43 -7.22
CA ARG A 169 16.65 -2.10 -5.82
C ARG A 169 16.80 -3.35 -4.95
N LEU A 170 16.99 -4.52 -5.55
CA LEU A 170 17.13 -5.81 -4.84
C LEU A 170 18.29 -5.89 -3.84
N GLY A 171 19.13 -4.86 -3.75
CA GLY A 171 20.14 -4.72 -2.72
C GLY A 171 19.63 -4.18 -1.38
N PHE A 172 18.36 -3.78 -1.29
CA PHE A 172 17.74 -3.27 -0.08
C PHE A 172 16.39 -3.96 0.13
N VAL A 173 16.12 -4.46 1.34
CA VAL A 173 14.87 -5.12 1.69
C VAL A 173 13.85 -4.05 2.08
N LEU A 174 12.71 -4.02 1.39
CA LEU A 174 11.62 -3.10 1.69
C LEU A 174 10.29 -3.69 1.20
N GLU A 175 9.35 -3.81 2.09
CA GLU A 175 7.98 -4.19 1.84
C GLU A 175 7.10 -2.93 1.66
N GLY A 176 6.15 -2.96 0.72
CA GLY A 176 5.24 -1.84 0.49
C GLY A 176 4.34 -1.54 1.69
N GLY A 177 3.95 -2.56 2.47
CA GLY A 177 3.16 -2.42 3.69
C GLY A 177 3.89 -1.76 4.86
N SER A 178 5.23 -1.71 4.79
CA SER A 178 6.06 -1.08 5.82
C SER A 178 6.14 0.45 5.72
N ILE A 179 5.60 1.05 4.65
CA ILE A 179 5.72 2.49 4.37
C ILE A 179 4.40 3.12 3.96
N GLU A 180 4.18 4.36 4.39
CA GLU A 180 3.08 5.23 3.96
C GLU A 180 3.63 6.56 3.45
N SER A 181 3.07 7.09 2.36
CA SER A 181 3.47 8.37 1.75
C SER A 181 2.33 9.37 1.73
N ASP A 182 2.62 10.62 2.10
CA ASP A 182 1.68 11.74 1.93
C ASP A 182 1.71 12.36 0.52
N GLY A 183 2.59 11.88 -0.37
CA GLY A 183 2.80 12.43 -1.71
C GLY A 183 3.47 13.81 -1.72
N MET A 184 3.81 14.37 -0.55
CA MET A 184 4.37 15.71 -0.38
C MET A 184 5.79 15.69 0.19
N GLY A 185 6.38 14.49 0.33
CA GLY A 185 7.73 14.29 0.81
C GLY A 185 7.85 13.84 2.27
N THR A 186 6.75 13.43 2.90
CA THR A 186 6.76 12.77 4.19
C THR A 186 6.50 11.28 4.01
N LEU A 187 7.32 10.43 4.59
CA LEU A 187 7.11 9.00 4.76
C LEU A 187 6.78 8.71 6.22
N LEU A 188 5.84 7.79 6.46
CA LEU A 188 5.54 7.23 7.78
C LEU A 188 5.89 5.75 7.77
N THR A 189 6.53 5.27 8.83
CA THR A 189 6.96 3.88 9.00
C THR A 189 7.07 3.50 10.46
N THR A 190 7.32 2.24 10.76
CA THR A 190 7.60 1.75 12.11
C THR A 190 9.08 1.44 12.30
N SER A 191 9.59 1.65 13.51
CA SER A 191 10.97 1.29 13.84
C SER A 191 11.14 -0.22 13.98
N GLU A 192 10.15 -0.93 14.47
CA GLU A 192 10.22 -2.38 14.64
C GLU A 192 10.44 -3.10 13.31
N CYS A 193 9.70 -2.72 12.27
CA CYS A 193 9.85 -3.31 10.95
C CYS A 193 11.19 -2.94 10.30
N LEU A 194 11.46 -1.65 10.08
CA LEU A 194 12.61 -1.25 9.27
C LEU A 194 13.95 -1.45 9.96
N LEU A 195 13.99 -1.51 11.31
CA LEU A 195 15.21 -1.79 12.08
C LEU A 195 15.36 -3.28 12.43
N SER A 196 14.44 -4.13 11.96
CA SER A 196 14.54 -5.57 12.14
C SER A 196 15.90 -6.09 11.59
N PRO A 197 16.67 -6.85 12.37
CA PRO A 197 17.98 -7.31 11.97
C PRO A 197 17.99 -8.23 10.76
N ASN A 198 16.85 -8.86 10.47
CA ASN A 198 16.70 -9.79 9.36
C ASN A 198 16.37 -9.11 8.02
N ARG A 199 16.22 -7.77 7.99
CA ARG A 199 16.02 -6.98 6.76
C ARG A 199 17.35 -6.32 6.34
N ASN A 200 17.61 -5.12 6.82
CA ASN A 200 18.82 -4.36 6.50
C ASN A 200 19.72 -4.21 7.75
N GLY A 201 19.92 -5.28 8.50
CA GLY A 201 20.52 -5.27 9.84
C GLY A 201 21.95 -4.75 9.95
N GLN A 202 22.64 -4.50 8.83
CA GLN A 202 23.93 -3.81 8.81
C GLN A 202 23.81 -2.27 8.82
N MET A 203 22.57 -1.74 8.67
CA MET A 203 22.28 -0.31 8.66
C MET A 203 21.56 0.10 9.94
N ASN A 204 21.93 1.27 10.47
CA ASN A 204 21.22 1.89 11.57
C ASN A 204 20.07 2.81 11.06
N ARG A 205 19.26 3.34 11.97
CA ARG A 205 18.12 4.21 11.67
C ARG A 205 18.49 5.41 10.76
N VAL A 206 19.61 6.06 11.04
CA VAL A 206 20.05 7.23 10.25
C VAL A 206 20.39 6.82 8.82
N GLU A 207 21.12 5.73 8.65
CA GLU A 207 21.50 5.21 7.33
C GLU A 207 20.30 4.74 6.51
N ILE A 208 19.31 4.09 7.14
CA ILE A 208 18.05 3.70 6.50
C ILE A 208 17.26 4.95 6.10
N GLU A 209 17.13 5.94 6.98
CA GLU A 209 16.43 7.20 6.68
C GLU A 209 17.09 7.95 5.52
N GLU A 210 18.41 8.08 5.51
CA GLU A 210 19.17 8.72 4.43
C GLU A 210 18.96 8.00 3.11
N TYR A 211 18.96 6.65 3.11
CA TYR A 211 18.70 5.84 1.95
C TYR A 211 17.27 6.09 1.40
N LEU A 212 16.25 6.00 2.25
CA LEU A 212 14.86 6.22 1.85
C LEU A 212 14.62 7.64 1.34
N ARG A 213 15.17 8.66 2.03
CA ARG A 213 15.10 10.05 1.59
C ARG A 213 15.74 10.27 0.23
N SER A 214 16.88 9.64 -0.01
CA SER A 214 17.57 9.72 -1.30
C SER A 214 16.79 9.05 -2.43
N VAL A 215 16.23 7.84 -2.17
CA VAL A 215 15.56 7.04 -3.20
C VAL A 215 14.18 7.58 -3.54
N PHE A 216 13.42 8.03 -2.54
CA PHE A 216 12.06 8.52 -2.70
C PHE A 216 11.94 10.05 -2.77
N HIS A 217 13.08 10.77 -2.73
CA HIS A 217 13.15 12.22 -2.71
C HIS A 217 12.35 12.86 -1.56
N LEU A 218 12.45 12.26 -0.36
CA LEU A 218 11.70 12.70 0.81
C LEU A 218 12.36 13.91 1.49
N GLN A 219 11.53 14.73 2.12
CA GLN A 219 11.96 15.76 3.03
C GLN A 219 12.21 15.20 4.43
N ARG A 220 11.44 14.17 4.84
CA ARG A 220 11.54 13.54 6.16
C ARG A 220 10.91 12.15 6.21
N VAL A 221 11.26 11.42 7.25
CA VAL A 221 10.61 10.18 7.68
C VAL A 221 10.06 10.36 9.09
N LEU A 222 8.80 10.01 9.30
CA LEU A 222 8.16 9.90 10.60
C LEU A 222 8.24 8.44 11.04
N TRP A 223 8.80 8.20 12.19
CA TRP A 223 8.98 6.87 12.75
C TRP A 223 8.03 6.65 13.92
N LEU A 224 7.18 5.65 13.83
CA LEU A 224 6.44 5.12 14.97
C LEU A 224 7.30 4.11 15.71
N ASP A 225 7.49 4.34 16.99
CA ASP A 225 8.29 3.48 17.87
C ASP A 225 7.38 2.58 18.74
N HIS A 226 6.06 2.73 18.58
CA HIS A 226 5.03 2.01 19.34
C HIS A 226 3.91 1.53 18.41
N GLY A 227 3.20 0.52 18.88
CA GLY A 227 2.08 -0.11 18.19
C GLY A 227 2.42 -1.50 17.67
N TYR A 228 1.55 -2.45 17.94
CA TYR A 228 1.60 -3.79 17.40
C TYR A 228 0.20 -4.41 17.36
N LEU A 229 0.05 -5.49 16.64
CA LEU A 229 -1.13 -6.35 16.68
C LEU A 229 -0.71 -7.79 16.97
N ALA A 230 -1.37 -8.43 17.93
CA ALA A 230 -1.16 -9.84 18.20
C ALA A 230 -1.55 -10.67 16.96
N GLY A 231 -0.70 -11.60 16.59
CA GLY A 231 -0.84 -12.40 15.38
C GLY A 231 -0.24 -11.75 14.12
N ASP A 232 0.22 -10.50 14.17
CA ASP A 232 0.99 -9.92 13.06
C ASP A 232 2.38 -10.56 12.98
N ASP A 233 2.78 -11.00 11.79
CA ASP A 233 4.08 -11.61 11.53
C ASP A 233 5.01 -10.73 10.65
N THR A 234 4.59 -9.50 10.37
CA THR A 234 5.32 -8.54 9.54
C THR A 234 6.33 -7.68 10.30
N ASP A 235 6.42 -7.80 11.62
CA ASP A 235 7.12 -6.92 12.53
C ASP A 235 6.49 -5.51 12.55
N SER A 236 5.18 -5.43 12.76
CA SER A 236 4.38 -4.20 12.90
C SER A 236 4.43 -3.30 11.66
N HIS A 237 3.99 -3.82 10.51
CA HIS A 237 3.81 -3.00 9.31
C HIS A 237 2.91 -1.79 9.59
N ILE A 238 3.28 -0.63 9.06
CA ILE A 238 2.54 0.61 9.29
C ILE A 238 1.11 0.57 8.76
N ASP A 239 0.85 -0.17 7.68
CA ASP A 239 -0.46 -0.28 7.04
C ASP A 239 -1.49 -1.07 7.85
N THR A 240 -1.05 -1.74 8.92
CA THR A 240 -1.93 -2.39 9.91
C THR A 240 -2.27 -1.47 11.08
N LEU A 241 -1.54 -0.37 11.27
CA LEU A 241 -1.58 0.50 12.45
C LEU A 241 -2.09 1.91 12.16
N ALA A 242 -1.49 2.60 11.18
CA ALA A 242 -1.79 3.99 10.86
C ALA A 242 -1.56 4.30 9.39
N ARG A 243 -2.49 5.03 8.78
CA ARG A 243 -2.49 5.35 7.35
C ARG A 243 -2.64 6.84 7.11
N PHE A 244 -1.86 7.38 6.16
CA PHE A 244 -2.13 8.71 5.67
C PHE A 244 -3.46 8.76 4.89
N CYS A 245 -4.18 9.86 5.08
CA CYS A 245 -5.39 10.22 4.35
C CYS A 245 -5.26 11.65 3.80
N PRO A 246 -6.10 12.06 2.85
CA PRO A 246 -6.09 13.44 2.35
C PRO A 246 -6.21 14.51 3.44
N ALA A 247 -5.81 15.75 3.12
CA ALA A 247 -5.93 16.92 3.97
C ALA A 247 -5.21 16.79 5.35
N ASP A 248 -3.94 16.39 5.30
CA ASP A 248 -3.07 16.32 6.50
C ASP A 248 -3.68 15.43 7.63
N THR A 249 -4.37 14.34 7.24
CA THR A 249 -5.07 13.43 8.15
C THR A 249 -4.33 12.10 8.28
N ILE A 250 -4.35 11.53 9.49
CA ILE A 250 -3.89 10.15 9.77
C ILE A 250 -5.06 9.38 10.39
N ALA A 251 -5.47 8.28 9.76
CA ALA A 251 -6.35 7.28 10.35
C ALA A 251 -5.49 6.24 11.08
N TYR A 252 -5.87 5.86 12.30
CA TYR A 252 -5.08 4.94 13.12
C TYR A 252 -5.98 4.05 13.97
N VAL A 253 -5.51 2.86 14.32
CA VAL A 253 -6.23 1.92 15.19
C VAL A 253 -6.17 2.38 16.63
N GLN A 254 -7.33 2.47 17.30
CA GLN A 254 -7.44 2.85 18.71
C GLN A 254 -8.05 1.71 19.52
N CYS A 255 -7.32 1.21 20.51
CA CYS A 255 -7.84 0.33 21.54
C CYS A 255 -8.35 1.15 22.72
N LYS A 256 -9.62 0.96 23.13
CA LYS A 256 -10.24 1.65 24.28
C LYS A 256 -10.39 0.77 25.50
N ASP A 257 -10.27 -0.53 25.34
CA ASP A 257 -10.37 -1.51 26.41
C ASP A 257 -9.01 -1.61 27.12
N ALA A 258 -8.95 -1.11 28.36
CA ALA A 258 -7.72 -1.12 29.15
C ALA A 258 -7.30 -2.56 29.60
N ASP A 259 -8.18 -3.52 29.47
CA ASP A 259 -7.89 -4.93 29.78
C ASP A 259 -7.41 -5.71 28.52
N ASP A 260 -7.47 -5.11 27.32
CA ASP A 260 -6.94 -5.72 26.10
C ASP A 260 -5.40 -5.60 26.04
N GLU A 261 -4.75 -6.65 25.60
CA GLU A 261 -3.28 -6.75 25.47
C GLU A 261 -2.64 -5.66 24.60
N HIS A 262 -3.41 -5.06 23.64
CA HIS A 262 -2.93 -4.01 22.76
C HIS A 262 -3.04 -2.61 23.35
N TYR A 263 -3.78 -2.43 24.46
CA TYR A 263 -4.13 -1.10 24.99
C TYR A 263 -2.91 -0.23 25.20
N GLU A 264 -1.92 -0.74 25.92
CA GLU A 264 -0.75 0.05 26.33
C GLU A 264 0.06 0.51 25.09
N GLU A 265 0.34 -0.38 24.14
CA GLU A 265 1.15 -0.05 22.97
C GLU A 265 0.38 0.79 21.95
N LEU A 266 -0.91 0.56 21.71
CA LEU A 266 -1.72 1.40 20.84
C LEU A 266 -1.99 2.77 21.46
N HIS A 267 -2.08 2.86 22.79
CA HIS A 267 -2.16 4.15 23.48
C HIS A 267 -0.86 4.96 23.34
N ARG A 268 0.30 4.32 23.50
CA ARG A 268 1.61 4.97 23.26
C ARG A 268 1.76 5.42 21.81
N MET A 269 1.30 4.61 20.86
CA MET A 269 1.25 5.00 19.44
C MET A 269 0.41 6.25 19.24
N GLU A 270 -0.78 6.32 19.82
CA GLU A 270 -1.66 7.49 19.74
C GLU A 270 -0.97 8.74 20.31
N GLU A 271 -0.34 8.65 21.49
CA GLU A 271 0.41 9.77 22.07
C GLU A 271 1.57 10.21 21.18
N GLN A 272 2.27 9.28 20.54
CA GLN A 272 3.32 9.60 19.59
C GLN A 272 2.76 10.27 18.33
N LEU A 273 1.67 9.78 17.75
CA LEU A 273 0.98 10.41 16.60
C LEU A 273 0.59 11.87 16.89
N LYS A 274 0.14 12.20 18.11
CA LYS A 274 -0.17 13.58 18.55
C LYS A 274 1.04 14.51 18.50
N THR A 275 2.25 13.98 18.57
CA THR A 275 3.49 14.77 18.48
C THR A 275 3.88 15.11 17.05
N PHE A 276 3.41 14.35 16.07
CA PHE A 276 3.77 14.54 14.67
C PHE A 276 3.22 15.87 14.14
N ARG A 277 3.97 16.48 13.25
CA ARG A 277 3.61 17.75 12.61
C ARG A 277 3.68 17.60 11.10
N THR A 278 2.85 18.33 10.38
CA THR A 278 2.93 18.44 8.92
C THR A 278 4.22 19.17 8.49
N LEU A 279 4.52 19.24 7.21
CA LEU A 279 5.64 20.05 6.71
C LEU A 279 5.46 21.55 6.97
N LYS A 280 4.24 21.98 7.27
CA LYS A 280 3.90 23.37 7.66
C LYS A 280 4.05 23.63 9.16
N GLY A 281 4.38 22.59 9.96
CA GLY A 281 4.49 22.67 11.42
C GLY A 281 3.17 22.49 12.16
N GLU A 282 2.06 22.25 11.47
CA GLU A 282 0.74 22.04 12.07
C GLU A 282 0.58 20.58 12.55
N PRO A 283 -0.24 20.30 13.55
CA PRO A 283 -0.56 18.93 13.93
C PRO A 283 -1.36 18.23 12.81
N TYR A 284 -1.16 16.91 12.66
CA TYR A 284 -2.05 16.11 11.85
C TYR A 284 -3.44 16.01 12.48
N ARG A 285 -4.47 15.95 11.64
CA ARG A 285 -5.79 15.54 12.05
C ARG A 285 -5.77 14.03 12.29
N LEU A 286 -6.10 13.58 13.48
CA LEU A 286 -6.12 12.17 13.85
C LEU A 286 -7.56 11.63 13.84
N LEU A 287 -7.79 10.53 13.12
CA LEU A 287 -9.08 9.83 13.06
C LEU A 287 -8.91 8.42 13.62
N ALA A 288 -9.56 8.16 14.74
CA ALA A 288 -9.48 6.87 15.42
C ALA A 288 -10.42 5.83 14.78
N LEU A 289 -9.84 4.81 14.15
CA LEU A 289 -10.54 3.59 13.75
C LEU A 289 -10.76 2.71 14.99
N PRO A 290 -11.91 2.02 15.09
CA PRO A 290 -12.12 1.10 16.19
C PRO A 290 -11.14 -0.07 16.14
N MET A 291 -10.77 -0.62 17.29
CA MET A 291 -10.17 -1.94 17.36
C MET A 291 -11.23 -2.99 17.04
N ALA A 292 -10.90 -4.00 16.24
CA ALA A 292 -11.77 -5.14 16.06
C ALA A 292 -11.87 -5.95 17.38
N ASP A 293 -13.05 -6.47 17.69
CA ASP A 293 -13.19 -7.43 18.77
C ASP A 293 -12.31 -8.64 18.51
N LYS A 294 -11.82 -9.26 19.58
CA LYS A 294 -10.91 -10.39 19.51
C LYS A 294 -11.45 -11.50 18.62
N ILE A 295 -10.67 -11.90 17.62
CA ILE A 295 -10.92 -13.06 16.78
C ILE A 295 -9.78 -14.03 17.03
N GLU A 296 -10.11 -15.29 17.33
CA GLU A 296 -9.14 -16.34 17.59
C GLU A 296 -9.40 -17.55 16.70
N GLU A 297 -8.32 -18.21 16.30
CA GLU A 297 -8.34 -19.52 15.67
C GLU A 297 -7.26 -20.39 16.31
N GLU A 298 -7.60 -21.61 16.68
CA GLU A 298 -6.70 -22.56 17.35
C GLU A 298 -6.01 -22.04 18.63
N GLY A 299 -6.61 -21.02 19.27
CA GLY A 299 -6.09 -20.39 20.50
C GLY A 299 -5.14 -19.23 20.27
N GLU A 300 -4.88 -18.86 19.03
CA GLU A 300 -4.08 -17.69 18.66
C GLU A 300 -4.99 -16.54 18.20
N ARG A 301 -4.67 -15.31 18.61
CA ARG A 301 -5.38 -14.10 18.18
C ARG A 301 -4.97 -13.72 16.78
N LEU A 302 -5.97 -13.43 15.92
CA LEU A 302 -5.75 -13.00 14.55
C LEU A 302 -5.67 -11.47 14.44
N PRO A 303 -4.82 -10.91 13.56
CA PRO A 303 -4.55 -9.48 13.46
C PRO A 303 -5.62 -8.73 12.67
N ALA A 304 -6.85 -8.70 13.17
CA ALA A 304 -7.95 -7.97 12.55
C ALA A 304 -7.79 -6.46 12.77
N THR A 305 -7.69 -5.69 11.69
CA THR A 305 -7.51 -4.24 11.72
C THR A 305 -8.25 -3.52 10.61
N TYR A 306 -8.96 -2.44 10.94
CA TYR A 306 -9.62 -1.57 9.95
C TYR A 306 -8.66 -0.57 9.27
N ALA A 307 -7.40 -0.47 9.72
CA ALA A 307 -6.40 0.35 9.05
C ALA A 307 -5.92 -0.24 7.72
N ASN A 308 -6.15 -1.54 7.51
CA ASN A 308 -5.70 -2.24 6.30
C ASN A 308 -6.69 -2.05 5.12
N PHE A 309 -7.08 -0.79 4.85
CA PHE A 309 -7.97 -0.41 3.74
C PHE A 309 -7.18 -0.09 2.47
N LEU A 310 -7.82 -0.28 1.31
CA LEU A 310 -7.30 0.02 -0.02
C LEU A 310 -8.00 1.27 -0.56
N ILE A 311 -7.23 2.22 -1.10
CA ILE A 311 -7.75 3.42 -1.76
C ILE A 311 -7.76 3.19 -3.27
N LEU A 312 -8.92 3.36 -3.91
CA LEU A 312 -9.13 3.39 -5.35
C LEU A 312 -9.38 4.83 -5.82
N ASN A 313 -9.54 5.05 -7.13
CA ASN A 313 -9.75 6.40 -7.67
C ASN A 313 -11.01 7.12 -7.14
N ASP A 314 -12.08 6.40 -6.82
CA ASP A 314 -13.36 6.95 -6.35
C ASP A 314 -13.99 6.19 -5.17
N ALA A 315 -13.27 5.18 -4.65
CA ALA A 315 -13.75 4.36 -3.54
C ALA A 315 -12.63 4.03 -2.56
N VAL A 316 -13.02 3.67 -1.34
CA VAL A 316 -12.14 3.04 -0.34
C VAL A 316 -12.75 1.70 0.01
N LEU A 317 -12.02 0.63 -0.27
CA LEU A 317 -12.38 -0.70 0.19
C LEU A 317 -11.77 -0.91 1.58
N TYR A 318 -12.58 -1.33 2.54
CA TYR A 318 -12.07 -1.59 3.88
C TYR A 318 -12.45 -3.00 4.36
N PRO A 319 -11.58 -3.64 5.14
CA PRO A 319 -11.87 -4.96 5.65
C PRO A 319 -13.01 -4.92 6.67
N THR A 320 -13.90 -5.88 6.62
CA THR A 320 -14.92 -6.14 7.63
C THR A 320 -14.71 -7.54 8.23
N TYR A 321 -15.17 -7.72 9.46
CA TYR A 321 -14.86 -8.92 10.23
C TYR A 321 -16.11 -9.59 10.82
N ARG A 322 -17.31 -9.32 10.26
CA ARG A 322 -18.62 -9.75 10.77
C ARG A 322 -18.90 -9.22 12.19
N GLN A 323 -18.47 -8.00 12.44
CA GLN A 323 -18.68 -7.24 13.68
C GLN A 323 -19.49 -6.00 13.36
N PRO A 324 -20.83 -6.08 13.25
CA PRO A 324 -21.66 -5.04 12.63
C PRO A 324 -21.46 -3.63 13.21
N GLU A 325 -21.22 -3.51 14.52
CA GLU A 325 -21.00 -2.22 15.18
C GLU A 325 -19.63 -1.65 14.85
N ASN A 326 -18.57 -2.45 14.94
CA ASN A 326 -17.20 -2.03 14.60
C ASN A 326 -17.05 -1.81 13.09
N ASP A 327 -17.61 -2.70 12.26
CA ASP A 327 -17.59 -2.55 10.81
C ASP A 327 -18.28 -1.25 10.37
N ALA A 328 -19.46 -0.94 10.94
CA ALA A 328 -20.18 0.30 10.67
C ALA A 328 -19.38 1.53 11.14
N ARG A 329 -18.82 1.47 12.35
CA ARG A 329 -18.02 2.56 12.92
C ARG A 329 -16.76 2.85 12.10
N ALA A 330 -16.05 1.82 11.64
CA ALA A 330 -14.90 1.97 10.76
C ALA A 330 -15.30 2.65 9.43
N GLY A 331 -16.42 2.23 8.83
CA GLY A 331 -16.97 2.87 7.64
C GLY A 331 -17.34 4.34 7.84
N GLU A 332 -17.85 4.75 9.02
CA GLU A 332 -18.12 6.15 9.35
C GLU A 332 -16.83 6.98 9.39
N VAL A 333 -15.80 6.49 10.06
CA VAL A 333 -14.48 7.14 10.15
C VAL A 333 -13.85 7.31 8.76
N LEU A 334 -13.95 6.30 7.92
CA LEU A 334 -13.42 6.38 6.55
C LEU A 334 -14.20 7.35 5.66
N ARG A 335 -15.54 7.48 5.82
CA ARG A 335 -16.31 8.55 5.14
C ARG A 335 -15.87 9.95 5.55
N GLU A 336 -15.45 10.12 6.80
CA GLU A 336 -14.91 11.38 7.28
C GLU A 336 -13.48 11.64 6.76
N ALA A 337 -12.67 10.60 6.59
CA ALA A 337 -11.32 10.69 6.05
C ALA A 337 -11.30 10.94 4.53
N PHE A 338 -12.28 10.38 3.79
CA PHE A 338 -12.35 10.43 2.34
C PHE A 338 -13.69 11.00 1.85
N PRO A 339 -13.94 12.31 2.02
CA PRO A 339 -15.18 12.94 1.55
C PRO A 339 -15.36 12.77 0.05
N GLY A 340 -16.50 12.21 -0.36
CA GLY A 340 -16.84 12.02 -1.76
C GLY A 340 -16.43 10.68 -2.36
N TYR A 341 -15.71 9.84 -1.61
CA TYR A 341 -15.42 8.46 -2.00
C TYR A 341 -16.56 7.53 -1.59
N GLU A 342 -16.77 6.48 -2.36
CA GLU A 342 -17.63 5.36 -1.96
C GLU A 342 -16.86 4.51 -0.92
N ILE A 343 -17.49 4.18 0.21
CA ILE A 343 -16.87 3.40 1.28
C ILE A 343 -17.50 2.02 1.31
N ILE A 344 -16.73 0.99 0.95
CA ILE A 344 -17.19 -0.36 0.67
C ILE A 344 -16.50 -1.36 1.60
N GLY A 345 -17.29 -2.08 2.38
CA GLY A 345 -16.80 -3.15 3.26
C GLY A 345 -16.64 -4.47 2.51
N ILE A 346 -15.50 -5.13 2.68
CA ILE A 346 -15.21 -6.48 2.17
C ILE A 346 -14.99 -7.43 3.35
N ASP A 347 -15.68 -8.56 3.39
CA ASP A 347 -15.44 -9.59 4.42
C ASP A 347 -14.05 -10.21 4.23
N CYS A 348 -13.12 -9.84 5.12
CA CYS A 348 -11.71 -10.26 5.08
C CYS A 348 -11.37 -11.29 6.17
N ARG A 349 -12.35 -11.96 6.76
CA ARG A 349 -12.09 -12.99 7.77
C ARG A 349 -11.25 -14.15 7.25
N ALA A 350 -11.36 -14.45 5.95
CA ALA A 350 -10.48 -15.43 5.32
C ALA A 350 -9.02 -14.98 5.36
N LEU A 351 -8.75 -13.70 5.08
CA LEU A 351 -7.38 -13.18 4.95
C LEU A 351 -6.61 -13.18 6.27
N ILE A 352 -7.26 -12.77 7.37
CA ILE A 352 -6.59 -12.70 8.67
C ILE A 352 -6.13 -14.04 9.23
N LYS A 353 -6.64 -15.17 8.70
CA LYS A 353 -6.18 -16.52 9.04
C LYS A 353 -4.74 -16.81 8.61
N GLN A 354 -4.23 -16.04 7.66
CA GLN A 354 -2.83 -16.02 7.22
C GLN A 354 -2.16 -14.69 7.57
N HIS A 355 -2.57 -14.09 8.69
CA HIS A 355 -1.94 -12.95 9.36
C HIS A 355 -1.95 -11.61 8.61
N GLY A 356 -2.61 -11.50 7.43
CA GLY A 356 -2.76 -10.26 6.67
C GLY A 356 -4.23 -9.89 6.41
N SER A 357 -4.48 -8.78 5.69
CA SER A 357 -5.84 -8.35 5.34
C SER A 357 -5.88 -7.72 3.94
N LEU A 358 -6.88 -6.86 3.67
CA LEU A 358 -7.24 -6.36 2.35
C LEU A 358 -6.10 -5.61 1.64
N HIS A 359 -5.45 -4.69 2.32
CA HIS A 359 -4.36 -3.89 1.75
C HIS A 359 -3.14 -4.76 1.44
N CYS A 360 -2.84 -5.71 2.31
CA CYS A 360 -1.70 -6.61 2.16
C CYS A 360 -1.74 -7.45 0.86
N VAL A 361 -2.92 -7.81 0.35
CA VAL A 361 -3.05 -8.60 -0.88
C VAL A 361 -3.10 -7.74 -2.15
N THR A 362 -3.02 -6.41 -2.04
CA THR A 362 -3.17 -5.45 -3.13
C THR A 362 -1.95 -4.54 -3.29
N MET A 363 -1.64 -4.12 -4.53
CA MET A 363 -0.65 -3.08 -4.80
C MET A 363 -1.16 -2.12 -5.85
N GLN A 364 -1.25 -0.83 -5.50
CA GLN A 364 -1.69 0.22 -6.40
C GLN A 364 -0.56 0.69 -7.34
N TYR A 365 -0.95 1.09 -8.54
CA TYR A 365 -0.03 1.67 -9.52
C TYR A 365 -0.60 2.99 -10.05
N PRO A 366 0.18 4.08 -10.05
CA PRO A 366 -0.26 5.36 -10.56
C PRO A 366 -0.52 5.33 -12.07
N VAL A 367 -1.18 6.38 -12.58
CA VAL A 367 -1.45 6.53 -14.02
C VAL A 367 -0.18 6.36 -14.84
N GLY A 368 -0.27 5.55 -15.90
CA GLY A 368 0.82 5.28 -16.83
C GLY A 368 1.53 3.94 -16.62
N VAL A 369 1.22 3.18 -15.57
CA VAL A 369 1.80 1.85 -15.31
C VAL A 369 0.99 0.74 -15.97
N LEU A 370 -0.26 0.58 -15.62
CA LEU A 370 -1.15 -0.43 -16.21
C LEU A 370 -1.91 0.16 -17.42
N LYS A 371 -2.22 -0.73 -18.40
CA LYS A 371 -2.95 -0.35 -19.64
C LYS A 371 -4.40 -0.79 -19.57
#